data_7b844616889837cb0b3d8f665bcfe012
#
_entry.id   7b844616889837cb0b3d8f665bcfe012
#
_cell.length_a   1.000
_cell.length_b   1.000
_cell.length_c   1.000
_cell.angle_alpha   90.00
_cell.angle_beta   90.00
_cell.angle_gamma   90.00
#
_symmetry.space_group_name_H-M   'P 1'
#
loop_
_entity.id
_entity.type
_entity.pdbx_description
1 polymer ?
#
loop_
_entity_poly.entity_id
_entity_poly.type
_entity_poly.pdbx_seq_one_letter_code
_entity_poly.pdbx_strand_id
1 'polypeptide(L)'
;MFTRRRSLVAALLTLTLAVAASRHPAAQTPAAAPTTGVLTTLTVKADAQRADIMNVMPNEVRATVRLYLDGKIAQWFARADGRGVVFILNCATVAEAKAITDTLPLSKASLATFEYVALTPLTPLRMLIAESPSAPKH
;
A
#
# COMPACT_ATOMS: atom_id res chain seq x y z
N MET A 1 40.54 77.47 -16.67
CA MET A 1 39.25 78.11 -16.92
C MET A 1 38.12 77.27 -16.24
N PHE A 2 37.46 77.90 -15.35
CA PHE A 2 36.45 77.31 -14.44
C PHE A 2 35.21 76.86 -15.19
N THR A 3 34.60 75.76 -14.80
CA THR A 3 33.15 75.66 -14.62
C THR A 3 32.74 74.50 -13.70
N ARG A 4 32.22 74.88 -12.57
CA ARG A 4 31.46 74.02 -11.60
C ARG A 4 30.16 73.55 -12.24
N ARG A 5 29.86 72.23 -12.08
CA ARG A 5 28.50 71.75 -12.20
C ARG A 5 28.07 71.04 -10.92
N ARG A 6 27.02 71.59 -10.32
CA ARG A 6 26.40 71.17 -9.10
C ARG A 6 25.64 69.83 -9.30
N SER A 7 25.94 68.90 -8.42
CA SER A 7 25.21 67.65 -8.32
C SER A 7 23.85 67.88 -7.65
N LEU A 8 22.79 67.49 -8.35
CA LEU A 8 21.45 67.31 -7.74
C LEU A 8 21.35 65.83 -7.38
N VAL A 9 21.31 65.56 -6.07
CA VAL A 9 21.04 64.26 -5.51
C VAL A 9 19.51 64.08 -5.47
N ALA A 10 18.97 63.28 -6.38
CA ALA A 10 17.60 62.85 -6.32
C ALA A 10 17.51 61.58 -5.48
N ALA A 11 17.00 61.72 -4.28
CA ALA A 11 16.69 60.60 -3.40
C ALA A 11 15.43 59.90 -3.92
N LEU A 12 15.61 58.70 -4.52
CA LEU A 12 14.49 57.81 -4.85
C LEU A 12 14.17 56.98 -3.61
N LEU A 13 13.06 57.30 -2.97
CA LEU A 13 12.47 56.52 -1.88
C LEU A 13 11.76 55.31 -2.49
N THR A 14 12.41 54.15 -2.55
CA THR A 14 11.75 52.90 -2.97
C THR A 14 11.00 52.31 -1.80
N LEU A 15 9.68 52.46 -1.85
CA LEU A 15 8.74 51.79 -0.93
C LEU A 15 8.65 50.30 -1.30
N THR A 16 9.36 49.44 -0.59
CA THR A 16 9.26 48.00 -0.73
C THR A 16 8.02 47.50 -0.02
N LEU A 17 6.96 47.22 -0.79
CA LEU A 17 5.75 46.55 -0.31
C LEU A 17 6.07 45.08 -0.01
N ALA A 18 6.27 44.74 1.25
CA ALA A 18 6.42 43.35 1.70
C ALA A 18 5.06 42.65 1.62
N VAL A 19 4.85 41.87 0.58
CA VAL A 19 3.73 40.95 0.48
C VAL A 19 4.02 39.78 1.42
N ALA A 20 3.41 39.79 2.60
CA ALA A 20 3.40 38.66 3.51
C ALA A 20 2.58 37.53 2.86
N ALA A 21 3.26 36.62 2.19
CA ALA A 21 2.67 35.38 1.70
C ALA A 21 2.25 34.55 2.92
N SER A 22 0.95 34.57 3.24
CA SER A 22 0.33 33.68 4.21
C SER A 22 0.54 32.23 3.77
N ARG A 23 1.56 31.57 4.30
CA ARG A 23 1.75 30.12 4.14
C ARG A 23 0.63 29.45 4.92
N HIS A 24 -0.44 29.07 4.23
CA HIS A 24 -1.40 28.12 4.77
C HIS A 24 -0.63 26.82 5.04
N PRO A 25 -0.66 26.28 6.26
CA PRO A 25 -0.12 24.94 6.49
C PRO A 25 -0.94 23.99 5.61
N ALA A 26 -0.28 23.40 4.59
CA ALA A 26 -0.89 22.33 3.84
C ALA A 26 -1.27 21.24 4.84
N ALA A 27 -2.56 20.91 4.92
CA ALA A 27 -3.05 19.80 5.71
C ALA A 27 -2.24 18.57 5.29
N GLN A 28 -1.37 18.08 6.18
CA GLN A 28 -0.61 16.87 5.93
C GLN A 28 -1.61 15.73 5.84
N THR A 29 -1.80 15.20 4.63
CA THR A 29 -2.52 13.94 4.44
C THR A 29 -1.84 12.89 5.32
N PRO A 30 -2.56 12.22 6.25
CA PRO A 30 -1.95 11.21 7.09
C PRO A 30 -1.23 10.20 6.21
N ALA A 31 0.04 9.93 6.48
CA ALA A 31 0.78 8.91 5.77
C ALA A 31 0.02 7.58 5.90
N ALA A 32 -0.25 6.92 4.77
CA ALA A 32 -0.91 5.63 4.78
C ALA A 32 -0.11 4.67 5.67
N ALA A 33 -0.81 3.90 6.52
CA ALA A 33 -0.15 2.91 7.35
C ALA A 33 0.57 1.88 6.47
N PRO A 34 1.79 1.43 6.88
CA PRO A 34 2.54 0.47 6.08
C PRO A 34 1.75 -0.84 5.93
N THR A 35 1.79 -1.42 4.74
CA THR A 35 1.23 -2.75 4.48
C THR A 35 1.97 -3.80 5.30
N THR A 36 1.23 -4.63 6.04
CA THR A 36 1.78 -5.72 6.86
C THR A 36 1.71 -7.07 6.18
N GLY A 37 1.03 -7.16 5.05
CA GLY A 37 0.86 -8.35 4.24
C GLY A 37 -0.21 -8.13 3.19
N VAL A 38 -0.42 -9.13 2.33
CA VAL A 38 -1.47 -9.10 1.31
C VAL A 38 -2.33 -10.34 1.45
N LEU A 39 -3.63 -10.14 1.70
CA LEU A 39 -4.62 -11.20 1.59
C LEU A 39 -4.84 -11.47 0.10
N THR A 40 -4.70 -12.73 -0.29
CA THR A 40 -4.88 -13.17 -1.67
C THR A 40 -5.87 -14.30 -1.72
N THR A 41 -6.92 -14.15 -2.52
CA THR A 41 -7.91 -15.20 -2.74
C THR A 41 -7.70 -15.83 -4.11
N LEU A 42 -7.33 -17.10 -4.14
CA LEU A 42 -7.31 -17.92 -5.35
C LEU A 42 -8.69 -18.54 -5.55
N THR A 43 -9.26 -18.38 -6.74
CA THR A 43 -10.51 -19.04 -7.13
C THR A 43 -10.28 -19.80 -8.42
N VAL A 44 -10.57 -21.10 -8.42
CA VAL A 44 -10.55 -21.91 -9.64
C VAL A 44 -11.67 -21.45 -10.56
N LYS A 45 -11.37 -21.24 -11.84
CA LYS A 45 -12.35 -20.77 -12.82
C LYS A 45 -13.47 -21.79 -13.01
N ALA A 46 -14.70 -21.30 -13.16
CA ALA A 46 -15.86 -22.15 -13.30
C ALA A 46 -15.88 -22.96 -14.62
N ASP A 47 -15.22 -22.44 -15.64
CA ASP A 47 -15.08 -23.06 -16.98
C ASP A 47 -13.85 -23.97 -17.10
N ALA A 48 -13.00 -24.03 -16.07
CA ALA A 48 -11.82 -24.90 -16.06
C ALA A 48 -12.22 -26.38 -16.04
N GLN A 49 -11.65 -27.16 -16.96
CA GLN A 49 -11.90 -28.59 -17.02
C GLN A 49 -11.25 -29.29 -15.83
N ARG A 50 -12.00 -30.22 -15.21
CA ARG A 50 -11.51 -30.98 -14.04
C ARG A 50 -10.20 -31.73 -14.36
N ALA A 51 -10.05 -32.28 -15.56
CA ALA A 51 -8.86 -33.01 -15.98
C ALA A 51 -7.64 -32.10 -15.97
N ASP A 52 -7.76 -30.86 -16.47
CA ASP A 52 -6.65 -29.89 -16.50
C ASP A 52 -6.23 -29.47 -15.10
N ILE A 53 -7.20 -29.23 -14.22
CA ILE A 53 -6.94 -28.93 -12.80
C ILE A 53 -6.18 -30.10 -12.15
N MET A 54 -6.64 -31.33 -12.33
CA MET A 54 -6.02 -32.52 -11.70
C MET A 54 -4.62 -32.77 -12.23
N ASN A 55 -4.32 -32.46 -13.49
CA ASN A 55 -2.99 -32.56 -14.08
C ASN A 55 -2.00 -31.57 -13.48
N VAL A 56 -2.46 -30.37 -13.13
CA VAL A 56 -1.62 -29.28 -12.57
C VAL A 56 -1.49 -29.38 -11.04
N MET A 57 -2.49 -29.93 -10.36
CA MET A 57 -2.62 -29.90 -8.89
C MET A 57 -1.40 -30.44 -8.14
N PRO A 58 -0.73 -31.56 -8.50
CA PRO A 58 0.44 -32.02 -7.77
C PRO A 58 1.59 -31.02 -7.78
N ASN A 59 1.77 -30.29 -8.87
CA ASN A 59 2.79 -29.25 -9.00
C ASN A 59 2.37 -27.97 -8.26
N GLU A 60 1.09 -27.62 -8.27
CA GLU A 60 0.52 -26.49 -7.52
C GLU A 60 0.78 -26.66 -6.02
N VAL A 61 0.43 -27.82 -5.47
CA VAL A 61 0.64 -28.12 -4.05
C VAL A 61 2.13 -28.02 -3.68
N ARG A 62 3.03 -28.58 -4.50
CA ARG A 62 4.47 -28.49 -4.25
C ARG A 62 4.98 -27.05 -4.28
N ALA A 63 4.54 -26.27 -5.27
CA ALA A 63 4.94 -24.86 -5.38
C ALA A 63 4.43 -24.04 -4.19
N THR A 64 3.19 -24.23 -3.78
CA THR A 64 2.58 -23.56 -2.62
C THR A 64 3.31 -23.92 -1.32
N VAL A 65 3.63 -25.21 -1.10
CA VAL A 65 4.40 -25.65 0.07
C VAL A 65 5.79 -25.00 0.09
N ARG A 66 6.48 -24.90 -1.04
CA ARG A 66 7.76 -24.20 -1.13
C ARG A 66 7.64 -22.74 -0.73
N LEU A 67 6.66 -22.03 -1.27
CA LEU A 67 6.40 -20.63 -0.90
C LEU A 67 6.12 -20.46 0.60
N TYR A 68 5.44 -21.43 1.21
CA TYR A 68 5.21 -21.45 2.65
C TYR A 68 6.50 -21.66 3.44
N LEU A 69 7.31 -22.65 3.06
CA LEU A 69 8.60 -22.95 3.71
C LEU A 69 9.61 -21.82 3.51
N ASP A 70 9.56 -21.12 2.38
CA ASP A 70 10.38 -19.93 2.09
C ASP A 70 9.89 -18.66 2.82
N GLY A 71 8.83 -18.77 3.64
CA GLY A 71 8.27 -17.68 4.39
C GLY A 71 7.52 -16.63 3.54
N LYS A 72 7.23 -16.91 2.27
CA LYS A 72 6.45 -16.04 1.39
C LYS A 72 4.95 -16.08 1.72
N ILE A 73 4.47 -17.21 2.22
CA ILE A 73 3.11 -17.39 2.70
C ILE A 73 3.18 -17.45 4.23
N ALA A 74 2.50 -16.52 4.92
CA ALA A 74 2.39 -16.53 6.37
C ALA A 74 1.32 -17.53 6.84
N GLN A 75 0.18 -17.56 6.14
CA GLN A 75 -0.94 -18.44 6.42
C GLN A 75 -1.66 -18.79 5.13
N TRP A 76 -2.29 -19.96 5.10
CA TRP A 76 -3.15 -20.39 4.00
C TRP A 76 -4.29 -21.26 4.50
N PHE A 77 -5.43 -21.14 3.83
CA PHE A 77 -6.66 -21.82 4.21
C PHE A 77 -7.40 -22.28 2.95
N ALA A 78 -7.92 -23.52 2.98
CA ALA A 78 -8.90 -23.94 1.99
C ALA A 78 -10.22 -23.18 2.21
N ARG A 79 -10.86 -22.77 1.13
CA ARG A 79 -12.20 -22.18 1.20
C ARG A 79 -13.25 -23.27 1.50
N ALA A 80 -14.20 -22.97 2.36
CA ALA A 80 -15.26 -23.92 2.74
C ALA A 80 -16.18 -24.30 1.56
N ASP A 81 -16.26 -23.42 0.52
CA ASP A 81 -17.00 -23.68 -0.71
C ASP A 81 -16.25 -24.64 -1.69
N GLY A 82 -15.05 -25.08 -1.34
CA GLY A 82 -14.22 -25.95 -2.15
C GLY A 82 -13.66 -25.31 -3.44
N ARG A 83 -13.86 -24.01 -3.66
CA ARG A 83 -13.54 -23.34 -4.91
C ARG A 83 -12.15 -22.72 -4.97
N GLY A 84 -11.33 -22.91 -3.95
CA GLY A 84 -9.98 -22.34 -3.94
C GLY A 84 -9.38 -22.22 -2.56
N VAL A 85 -8.42 -21.31 -2.45
CA VAL A 85 -7.57 -21.12 -1.28
C VAL A 85 -7.45 -19.62 -0.97
N VAL A 86 -7.30 -19.28 0.30
CA VAL A 86 -6.94 -17.94 0.77
C VAL A 86 -5.52 -17.99 1.32
N PHE A 87 -4.69 -17.04 0.92
CA PHE A 87 -3.33 -16.84 1.43
C PHE A 87 -3.22 -15.52 2.18
N ILE A 88 -2.40 -15.49 3.20
CA ILE A 88 -1.80 -14.27 3.74
C ILE A 88 -0.33 -14.28 3.29
N LEU A 89 0.02 -13.40 2.37
CA LEU A 89 1.36 -13.29 1.81
C LEU A 89 2.21 -12.29 2.60
N ASN A 90 3.46 -12.66 2.91
CA ASN A 90 4.45 -11.79 3.54
C ASN A 90 5.11 -10.89 2.48
N CYS A 91 4.41 -9.86 2.05
CA CYS A 91 4.92 -8.88 1.09
C CYS A 91 4.32 -7.50 1.37
N ALA A 92 5.02 -6.46 0.92
CA ALA A 92 4.65 -5.08 1.21
C ALA A 92 3.65 -4.49 0.20
N THR A 93 3.50 -5.10 -0.98
CA THR A 93 2.67 -4.54 -2.06
C THR A 93 1.85 -5.61 -2.77
N VAL A 94 0.73 -5.19 -3.37
CA VAL A 94 -0.07 -6.04 -4.26
C VAL A 94 0.74 -6.48 -5.49
N ALA A 95 1.66 -5.66 -5.98
CA ALA A 95 2.51 -6.02 -7.11
C ALA A 95 3.45 -7.20 -6.78
N GLU A 96 4.04 -7.21 -5.57
CA GLU A 96 4.83 -8.34 -5.08
C GLU A 96 3.98 -9.60 -4.88
N ALA A 97 2.78 -9.44 -4.30
CA ALA A 97 1.84 -10.56 -4.15
C ALA A 97 1.50 -11.20 -5.49
N LYS A 98 1.22 -10.36 -6.50
CA LYS A 98 0.96 -10.81 -7.87
C LYS A 98 2.18 -11.54 -8.45
N ALA A 99 3.38 -11.00 -8.32
CA ALA A 99 4.60 -11.65 -8.80
C ALA A 99 4.82 -13.03 -8.16
N ILE A 100 4.49 -13.19 -6.86
CA ILE A 100 4.55 -14.48 -6.16
C ILE A 100 3.53 -15.47 -6.76
N THR A 101 2.27 -15.07 -6.90
CA THR A 101 1.20 -15.95 -7.38
C THR A 101 1.31 -16.27 -8.88
N ASP A 102 1.88 -15.38 -9.69
CA ASP A 102 2.15 -15.64 -11.11
C ASP A 102 3.16 -16.80 -11.31
N THR A 103 3.93 -17.18 -10.28
CA THR A 103 4.80 -18.35 -10.32
C THR A 103 4.05 -19.67 -10.18
N LEU A 104 2.82 -19.65 -9.66
CA LEU A 104 2.03 -20.84 -9.38
C LEU A 104 1.54 -21.53 -10.66
N PRO A 105 1.54 -22.86 -10.70
CA PRO A 105 1.11 -23.64 -11.87
C PRO A 105 -0.32 -23.35 -12.32
N LEU A 106 -1.29 -23.20 -11.41
CA LEU A 106 -2.67 -22.84 -11.75
C LEU A 106 -2.78 -21.45 -12.40
N SER A 107 -1.93 -20.52 -11.98
CA SER A 107 -1.81 -19.18 -12.58
C SER A 107 -1.28 -19.29 -14.02
N LYS A 108 -0.15 -19.98 -14.19
CA LYS A 108 0.50 -20.19 -15.50
C LYS A 108 -0.40 -20.91 -16.51
N ALA A 109 -1.19 -21.86 -16.04
CA ALA A 109 -2.17 -22.57 -16.86
C ALA A 109 -3.47 -21.77 -17.08
N SER A 110 -3.59 -20.58 -16.52
CA SER A 110 -4.80 -19.74 -16.60
C SER A 110 -6.07 -20.43 -16.07
N LEU A 111 -5.92 -21.37 -15.11
CA LEU A 111 -7.02 -22.15 -14.54
C LEU A 111 -7.62 -21.51 -13.29
N ALA A 112 -6.98 -20.46 -12.75
CA ALA A 112 -7.45 -19.75 -11.58
C ALA A 112 -7.42 -18.22 -11.78
N THR A 113 -8.20 -17.53 -10.96
CA THR A 113 -8.17 -16.08 -10.80
C THR A 113 -7.69 -15.73 -9.40
N PHE A 114 -7.10 -14.56 -9.25
CA PHE A 114 -6.58 -14.06 -7.98
C PHE A 114 -7.14 -12.68 -7.67
N GLU A 115 -7.55 -12.49 -6.43
CA GLU A 115 -7.96 -11.20 -5.87
C GLU A 115 -6.99 -10.83 -4.75
N TYR A 116 -6.64 -9.55 -4.62
CA TYR A 116 -5.63 -9.07 -3.69
C TYR A 116 -6.15 -7.93 -2.84
N VAL A 117 -5.91 -7.98 -1.53
CA VAL A 117 -6.24 -6.92 -0.58
C VAL A 117 -5.00 -6.65 0.27
N ALA A 118 -4.45 -5.44 0.17
CA ALA A 118 -3.36 -5.02 1.05
C ALA A 118 -3.88 -4.87 2.49
N LEU A 119 -3.15 -5.44 3.45
CA LEU A 119 -3.48 -5.41 4.86
C LEU A 119 -2.62 -4.37 5.58
N THR A 120 -3.24 -3.57 6.43
CA THR A 120 -2.56 -2.60 7.29
C THR A 120 -2.90 -2.88 8.75
N PRO A 121 -2.06 -2.44 9.70
CA PRO A 121 -2.40 -2.53 11.11
C PRO A 121 -3.73 -1.83 11.42
N LEU A 122 -4.49 -2.37 12.35
CA LEU A 122 -5.75 -1.77 12.80
C LEU A 122 -5.46 -0.54 13.69
N THR A 123 -5.04 0.56 13.04
CA THR A 123 -4.61 1.81 13.70
C THR A 123 -5.67 2.45 14.61
N PRO A 124 -6.99 2.41 14.31
CA PRO A 124 -8.01 2.99 15.19
C PRO A 124 -8.05 2.40 16.60
N LEU A 125 -7.58 1.17 16.82
CA LEU A 125 -7.60 0.53 18.14
C LEU A 125 -6.79 1.31 19.18
N ARG A 126 -5.71 2.00 18.79
CA ARG A 126 -4.93 2.85 19.71
C ARG A 126 -5.73 4.02 20.25
N MET A 127 -6.69 4.53 19.48
CA MET A 127 -7.57 5.62 19.92
C MET A 127 -8.58 5.17 20.97
N LEU A 128 -8.96 3.88 20.95
CA LEU A 128 -9.92 3.30 21.91
C LEU A 128 -9.28 3.04 23.28
N ILE A 129 -7.98 2.86 23.36
CA ILE A 129 -7.23 2.65 24.62
C ILE A 129 -6.51 3.91 25.11
N ALA A 130 -6.51 5.01 24.32
CA ALA A 130 -6.05 6.30 24.81
C ALA A 130 -7.01 6.77 25.90
N GLU A 131 -6.48 7.04 27.10
CA GLU A 131 -7.29 7.61 28.17
C GLU A 131 -7.91 8.92 27.68
N SER A 132 -9.24 9.04 27.80
CA SER A 132 -9.92 10.31 27.57
C SER A 132 -9.26 11.37 28.44
N PRO A 133 -8.92 12.57 27.90
CA PRO A 133 -8.40 13.64 28.73
C PRO A 133 -9.36 13.80 29.91
N SER A 134 -8.83 13.61 31.13
CA SER A 134 -9.62 13.73 32.35
C SER A 134 -10.32 15.07 32.35
N ALA A 135 -11.63 15.07 32.50
CA ALA A 135 -12.43 16.28 32.59
C ALA A 135 -11.84 17.17 33.72
N PRO A 136 -11.73 18.51 33.53
CA PRO A 136 -11.21 19.39 34.54
C PRO A 136 -12.03 19.22 35.82
N LYS A 137 -11.36 18.94 36.93
CA LYS A 137 -11.98 18.92 38.27
C LYS A 137 -12.37 20.34 38.58
N HIS A 138 -13.64 20.62 38.69
CA HIS A 138 -14.21 21.85 39.25
C HIS A 138 -14.06 21.88 40.75
#